data_92c6b254c14c21d6e124a81dad5aa17b
#
_entry.id   92c6b254c14c21d6e124a81dad5aa17b
#
_cell.length_a   1.000
_cell.length_b   1.000
_cell.length_c   1.000
_cell.angle_alpha   90.00
_cell.angle_beta   90.00
_cell.angle_gamma   90.00
#
_symmetry.space_group_name_H-M   'P 1'
#
loop_
_entity.id
_entity.type
_entity.pdbx_description
1 polymer ?
#
loop_
_entity_poly.entity_id
_entity_poly.type
_entity_poly.pdbx_seq_one_letter_code
_entity_poly.pdbx_strand_id
1 'polypeptide(L)'
;MSSENEKSADAGLPMSPKWDPEKLAAEKAELRNLETLPLGKRSLGYIKRTGPGLLQSAMTLGAGSATASVVAGASFGYKLLWVQPLAMFFGVMMLAALSNVVLTRGERPYKSFGKEIWKPLVFLWALGTILSSVIWHFPQYALIAGAGRDLFAAFGAQLAIPEGGQVPSWIQGISDVLTPLGFKVNTSINTLGYIISLGLGAFILAMNIIVVFNYGKGSKGVKLYERFLRTMIALVIFFFLLVCVLNIKRVDWLELLKGFTGYYGFPKTNGVVEPNTIMQVLGMLGAAVGINMTFLYPYSLLAKGWGEEHKKLARWDLGMTMFVPFTIVTSLIIVAMTVTGVYTGADSVQTGLTPLGAAAAFQGIPYGNVIFCLGLIGMCGGAVSVHMVACGFTMCEMLGLDMTQKRFRLFALTPCIGFLGVVISLPMWFPIVASAVCFTMLPIAYFIFMYLNNKRSYIGDAVGKGWKRAVFNIILGLALIFACIGSGKSIKSNVIDKLAPPKAPAAETVPAPAVPETPALDAP
;
A
#
# COMPACT_ATOMS: atom_id res chain seq x y z
N MET A 1 41.19 -2.77 -7.35
CA MET A 1 40.19 -1.96 -6.62
C MET A 1 39.37 -1.01 -7.52
N SER A 2 39.74 -0.75 -8.77
CA SER A 2 38.98 0.13 -9.70
C SER A 2 37.80 -0.55 -10.40
N SER A 3 37.82 -1.85 -10.64
CA SER A 3 36.78 -2.57 -11.40
C SER A 3 35.52 -2.92 -10.61
N GLU A 4 35.57 -2.94 -9.28
CA GLU A 4 34.39 -3.25 -8.45
C GLU A 4 33.49 -2.03 -8.17
N ASN A 5 34.04 -0.81 -8.22
CA ASN A 5 33.29 0.42 -8.02
C ASN A 5 32.47 0.85 -9.26
N GLU A 6 32.84 0.39 -10.46
CA GLU A 6 32.07 0.66 -11.69
C GLU A 6 30.81 -0.21 -11.81
N LYS A 7 30.79 -1.38 -11.19
CA LYS A 7 29.65 -2.33 -11.29
C LYS A 7 28.35 -1.82 -10.69
N SER A 8 28.39 -0.94 -9.69
CA SER A 8 27.17 -0.40 -9.06
C SER A 8 26.55 0.76 -9.84
N ALA A 9 27.33 1.48 -10.64
CA ALA A 9 26.83 2.60 -11.45
C ALA A 9 26.14 2.14 -12.74
N ASP A 10 26.47 0.95 -13.26
CA ASP A 10 25.87 0.35 -14.45
C ASP A 10 25.28 -1.03 -14.14
N ALA A 11 24.14 -1.05 -13.48
CA ALA A 11 23.35 -2.26 -13.26
C ALA A 11 22.57 -2.70 -14.51
N GLY A 12 22.85 -2.13 -15.69
CA GLY A 12 22.11 -2.39 -16.93
C GLY A 12 20.68 -1.88 -16.88
N LEU A 13 20.41 -0.85 -16.07
CA LEU A 13 19.12 -0.17 -16.00
C LEU A 13 19.10 1.02 -16.97
N PRO A 14 17.95 1.36 -17.61
CA PRO A 14 17.89 2.40 -18.64
C PRO A 14 18.26 3.81 -18.15
N MET A 15 18.27 4.03 -16.83
CA MET A 15 18.66 5.28 -16.19
C MET A 15 20.10 5.28 -15.68
N SER A 16 20.70 4.13 -15.35
CA SER A 16 22.02 4.02 -14.72
C SER A 16 23.17 4.56 -15.60
N PRO A 17 23.26 4.25 -16.91
CA PRO A 17 24.36 4.71 -17.75
C PRO A 17 24.42 6.23 -17.93
N LYS A 18 23.39 6.93 -17.49
CA LYS A 18 23.27 8.39 -17.60
C LYS A 18 23.58 9.12 -16.31
N TRP A 19 24.02 8.43 -15.28
CA TRP A 19 24.56 9.04 -14.08
C TRP A 19 25.98 9.52 -14.36
N ASP A 20 26.25 10.75 -13.93
CA ASP A 20 27.56 11.40 -14.04
C ASP A 20 28.50 10.76 -12.99
N PRO A 21 29.59 10.09 -13.41
CA PRO A 21 30.51 9.45 -12.48
C PRO A 21 31.16 10.40 -11.49
N GLU A 22 31.47 11.64 -11.94
CA GLU A 22 32.09 12.67 -11.08
C GLU A 22 31.11 13.12 -9.98
N LYS A 23 29.83 13.31 -10.33
CA LYS A 23 28.79 13.64 -9.35
C LYS A 23 28.54 12.52 -8.36
N LEU A 24 28.57 11.26 -8.80
CA LEU A 24 28.46 10.12 -7.89
C LEU A 24 29.68 10.02 -6.96
N ALA A 25 30.89 10.27 -7.46
CA ALA A 25 32.09 10.30 -6.64
C ALA A 25 32.05 11.44 -5.62
N ALA A 26 31.60 12.61 -6.03
CA ALA A 26 31.39 13.75 -5.12
C ALA A 26 30.34 13.45 -4.05
N GLU A 27 29.21 12.81 -4.44
CA GLU A 27 28.16 12.38 -3.49
C GLU A 27 28.68 11.38 -2.47
N LYS A 28 29.49 10.39 -2.91
CA LYS A 28 30.14 9.42 -2.00
C LYS A 28 31.10 10.09 -1.03
N ALA A 29 31.92 11.04 -1.49
CA ALA A 29 32.83 11.79 -0.65
C ALA A 29 32.06 12.63 0.40
N GLU A 30 30.97 13.28 -0.03
CA GLU A 30 30.11 14.04 0.85
C GLU A 30 29.38 13.18 1.88
N LEU A 31 28.92 11.97 1.50
CA LEU A 31 28.32 11.00 2.44
C LEU A 31 29.32 10.60 3.53
N ARG A 32 30.60 10.37 3.19
CA ARG A 32 31.65 10.07 4.16
C ARG A 32 31.84 11.25 5.12
N ASN A 33 31.84 12.48 4.60
CA ASN A 33 31.92 13.69 5.43
C ASN A 33 30.70 13.86 6.34
N LEU A 34 29.48 13.58 5.85
CA LEU A 34 28.27 13.63 6.67
C LEU A 34 28.32 12.64 7.86
N GLU A 35 29.00 11.52 7.72
CA GLU A 35 29.14 10.54 8.79
C GLU A 35 29.94 11.07 9.99
N THR A 36 30.83 12.04 9.80
CA THR A 36 31.61 12.67 10.86
C THR A 36 30.85 13.76 11.62
N LEU A 37 29.69 14.21 11.06
CA LEU A 37 28.91 15.30 11.63
C LEU A 37 27.98 14.82 12.76
N PRO A 38 27.59 15.71 13.69
CA PRO A 38 26.56 15.46 14.69
C PRO A 38 25.23 15.03 14.06
N LEU A 39 24.44 14.23 14.78
CA LEU A 39 23.19 13.62 14.32
C LEU A 39 22.26 14.61 13.58
N GLY A 40 22.02 15.81 14.10
CA GLY A 40 21.12 16.80 13.49
C GLY A 40 21.59 17.26 12.10
N LYS A 41 22.86 17.65 11.97
CA LYS A 41 23.45 18.10 10.69
C LYS A 41 23.51 16.94 9.68
N ARG A 42 23.87 15.75 10.14
CA ARG A 42 23.89 14.53 9.32
C ARG A 42 22.50 14.18 8.79
N SER A 43 21.47 14.26 9.64
CA SER A 43 20.08 14.01 9.27
C SER A 43 19.59 14.96 8.17
N LEU A 44 19.85 16.25 8.31
CA LEU A 44 19.52 17.24 7.29
C LEU A 44 20.26 16.99 5.96
N GLY A 45 21.51 16.54 6.03
CA GLY A 45 22.27 16.13 4.86
C GLY A 45 21.65 14.94 4.13
N TYR A 46 21.20 13.94 4.88
CA TYR A 46 20.54 12.75 4.32
C TYR A 46 19.16 13.06 3.72
N ILE A 47 18.33 13.88 4.38
CA ILE A 47 16.99 14.26 3.87
C ILE A 47 17.07 14.89 2.47
N LYS A 48 18.10 15.70 2.20
CA LYS A 48 18.31 16.32 0.89
C LYS A 48 18.59 15.31 -0.23
N ARG A 49 19.01 14.07 0.11
CA ARG A 49 19.44 13.02 -0.82
C ARG A 49 18.48 11.85 -0.91
N THR A 50 17.41 11.85 -0.14
CA THR A 50 16.36 10.81 -0.16
C THR A 50 15.74 10.64 -1.55
N GLY A 51 15.18 9.47 -1.82
CA GLY A 51 14.54 9.22 -3.12
C GLY A 51 13.84 7.86 -3.23
N PRO A 52 14.54 6.72 -3.19
CA PRO A 52 13.93 5.40 -3.35
C PRO A 52 12.82 5.10 -2.34
N GLY A 53 12.96 5.56 -1.10
CA GLY A 53 11.91 5.45 -0.09
C GLY A 53 10.63 6.22 -0.42
N LEU A 54 10.71 7.30 -1.23
CA LEU A 54 9.52 8.03 -1.72
C LEU A 54 8.64 7.15 -2.61
N LEU A 55 9.26 6.30 -3.44
CA LEU A 55 8.51 5.36 -4.27
C LEU A 55 7.76 4.37 -3.39
N GLN A 56 8.41 3.88 -2.32
CA GLN A 56 7.78 2.98 -1.37
C GLN A 56 6.63 3.67 -0.63
N SER A 57 6.83 4.91 -0.18
CA SER A 57 5.81 5.72 0.47
C SER A 57 4.57 5.92 -0.42
N ALA A 58 4.78 6.30 -1.68
CA ALA A 58 3.68 6.50 -2.62
C ALA A 58 2.93 5.21 -2.94
N MET A 59 3.62 4.06 -2.99
CA MET A 59 2.98 2.76 -3.21
C MET A 59 2.13 2.32 -2.02
N THR A 60 2.59 2.55 -0.81
CA THR A 60 1.85 2.17 0.40
C THR A 60 0.73 3.14 0.75
N LEU A 61 0.87 4.42 0.39
CA LEU A 61 -0.18 5.43 0.53
C LEU A 61 -1.13 5.36 -0.66
N GLY A 62 -2.04 4.41 -0.65
CA GLY A 62 -3.00 4.15 -1.70
C GLY A 62 -4.34 3.65 -1.16
N ALA A 63 -5.18 3.09 -2.02
CA ALA A 63 -6.53 2.63 -1.69
C ALA A 63 -6.57 1.66 -0.50
N GLY A 64 -5.60 0.75 -0.38
CA GLY A 64 -5.57 -0.25 0.69
C GLY A 64 -5.37 0.38 2.07
N SER A 65 -4.36 1.25 2.22
CA SER A 65 -4.08 1.92 3.50
C SER A 65 -5.15 2.96 3.84
N ALA A 66 -5.75 3.62 2.83
CA ALA A 66 -6.89 4.50 3.03
C ALA A 66 -8.08 3.74 3.63
N THR A 67 -8.47 2.61 3.01
CA THR A 67 -9.57 1.76 3.50
C THR A 67 -9.30 1.26 4.92
N ALA A 68 -8.12 0.70 5.17
CA ALA A 68 -7.77 0.18 6.49
C ALA A 68 -7.81 1.27 7.57
N SER A 69 -7.35 2.49 7.26
CA SER A 69 -7.35 3.61 8.22
C SER A 69 -8.75 4.17 8.46
N VAL A 70 -9.57 4.28 7.41
CA VAL A 70 -10.98 4.72 7.52
C VAL A 70 -11.76 3.78 8.43
N VAL A 71 -11.70 2.47 8.18
CA VAL A 71 -12.41 1.47 8.99
C VAL A 71 -11.87 1.44 10.42
N ALA A 72 -10.55 1.54 10.62
CA ALA A 72 -9.97 1.58 11.94
C ALA A 72 -10.47 2.76 12.77
N GLY A 73 -10.47 3.97 12.18
CA GLY A 73 -10.96 5.18 12.86
C GLY A 73 -12.46 5.14 13.16
N ALA A 74 -13.27 4.68 12.21
CA ALA A 74 -14.71 4.59 12.35
C ALA A 74 -15.14 3.51 13.37
N SER A 75 -14.53 2.31 13.33
CA SER A 75 -14.94 1.18 14.17
C SER A 75 -14.31 1.18 15.56
N PHE A 76 -13.05 1.65 15.68
CA PHE A 76 -12.26 1.51 16.90
C PHE A 76 -11.78 2.84 17.48
N GLY A 77 -12.11 3.96 16.83
CA GLY A 77 -11.62 5.27 17.25
C GLY A 77 -10.10 5.32 17.31
N TYR A 78 -9.55 5.91 18.39
CA TYR A 78 -8.10 5.99 18.59
C TYR A 78 -7.42 4.67 18.96
N LYS A 79 -8.17 3.64 19.35
CA LYS A 79 -7.65 2.43 20.01
C LYS A 79 -6.60 1.66 19.20
N LEU A 80 -6.65 1.72 17.86
CA LEU A 80 -5.73 1.02 16.95
C LEU A 80 -4.65 1.91 16.32
N LEU A 81 -4.45 3.16 16.78
CA LEU A 81 -3.42 4.05 16.25
C LEU A 81 -2.00 3.46 16.32
N TRP A 82 -1.69 2.70 17.38
CA TRP A 82 -0.39 2.06 17.57
C TRP A 82 -0.01 1.06 16.46
N VAL A 83 -1.02 0.53 15.76
CA VAL A 83 -0.80 -0.46 14.70
C VAL A 83 -0.08 0.16 13.49
N GLN A 84 -0.36 1.41 13.16
CA GLN A 84 0.22 2.09 11.99
C GLN A 84 1.75 2.21 12.06
N PRO A 85 2.34 2.80 13.12
CA PRO A 85 3.79 2.86 13.25
C PRO A 85 4.42 1.47 13.39
N LEU A 86 3.77 0.52 14.07
CA LEU A 86 4.30 -0.84 14.20
C LEU A 86 4.34 -1.58 12.87
N ALA A 87 3.27 -1.50 12.08
CA ALA A 87 3.18 -2.12 10.76
C ALA A 87 4.28 -1.59 9.83
N MET A 88 4.43 -0.27 9.78
CA MET A 88 5.44 0.36 8.95
C MET A 88 6.85 0.09 9.45
N PHE A 89 7.06 0.02 10.77
CA PHE A 89 8.36 -0.34 11.34
C PHE A 89 8.83 -1.72 10.87
N PHE A 90 7.98 -2.74 10.91
CA PHE A 90 8.33 -4.06 10.39
C PHE A 90 8.63 -4.04 8.89
N GLY A 91 7.86 -3.30 8.11
CA GLY A 91 8.10 -3.13 6.68
C GLY A 91 9.44 -2.46 6.38
N VAL A 92 9.76 -1.38 7.08
CA VAL A 92 11.04 -0.67 6.95
C VAL A 92 12.21 -1.57 7.33
N MET A 93 12.09 -2.36 8.39
CA MET A 93 13.14 -3.30 8.82
C MET A 93 13.42 -4.36 7.75
N MET A 94 12.37 -4.88 7.10
CA MET A 94 12.52 -5.83 5.99
C MET A 94 13.20 -5.18 4.79
N LEU A 95 12.76 -4.00 4.36
CA LEU A 95 13.37 -3.28 3.24
C LEU A 95 14.80 -2.85 3.57
N ALA A 96 15.12 -2.57 4.84
CA ALA A 96 16.49 -2.31 5.29
C ALA A 96 17.39 -3.56 5.16
N ALA A 97 16.86 -4.76 5.47
CA ALA A 97 17.58 -6.01 5.22
C ALA A 97 17.84 -6.21 3.72
N LEU A 98 16.83 -6.01 2.90
CA LEU A 98 16.92 -6.11 1.45
C LEU A 98 17.91 -5.10 0.86
N SER A 99 17.88 -3.83 1.32
CA SER A 99 18.83 -2.80 0.86
C SER A 99 20.27 -3.14 1.23
N ASN A 100 20.52 -3.71 2.43
CA ASN A 100 21.84 -4.15 2.82
C ASN A 100 22.41 -5.20 1.85
N VAL A 101 21.60 -6.18 1.47
CA VAL A 101 21.96 -7.23 0.51
C VAL A 101 22.26 -6.64 -0.87
N VAL A 102 21.33 -5.86 -1.41
CA VAL A 102 21.41 -5.35 -2.80
C VAL A 102 22.52 -4.32 -2.95
N LEU A 103 22.69 -3.40 -2.01
CA LEU A 103 23.75 -2.39 -2.06
C LEU A 103 25.15 -2.98 -1.84
N THR A 104 25.27 -4.12 -1.11
CA THR A 104 26.53 -4.86 -0.99
C THR A 104 26.91 -5.53 -2.30
N ARG A 105 25.93 -6.14 -2.98
CA ARG A 105 26.19 -6.89 -4.23
C ARG A 105 26.32 -5.98 -5.45
N GLY A 106 25.61 -4.84 -5.48
CA GLY A 106 25.55 -3.96 -6.64
C GLY A 106 24.92 -4.59 -7.88
N GLU A 107 24.27 -5.76 -7.74
CA GLU A 107 23.69 -6.54 -8.84
C GLU A 107 22.18 -6.50 -8.82
N ARG A 108 21.54 -6.68 -10.00
CA ARG A 108 20.07 -6.80 -10.10
C ARG A 108 19.58 -8.03 -9.34
N PRO A 109 18.68 -7.85 -8.36
CA PRO A 109 18.32 -8.89 -7.40
C PRO A 109 17.66 -10.10 -8.05
N TYR A 110 16.85 -9.95 -9.10
CA TYR A 110 16.17 -11.08 -9.74
C TYR A 110 17.18 -12.12 -10.25
N LYS A 111 18.20 -11.68 -10.97
CA LYS A 111 19.26 -12.56 -11.50
C LYS A 111 20.19 -13.07 -10.39
N SER A 112 20.54 -12.20 -9.44
CA SER A 112 21.47 -12.53 -8.36
C SER A 112 20.84 -13.51 -7.37
N PHE A 113 19.60 -13.29 -6.95
CA PHE A 113 18.89 -14.19 -6.04
C PHE A 113 18.60 -15.55 -6.68
N GLY A 114 18.30 -15.59 -8.00
CA GLY A 114 18.10 -16.85 -8.72
C GLY A 114 19.33 -17.77 -8.79
N LYS A 115 20.53 -17.28 -8.42
CA LYS A 115 21.74 -18.09 -8.24
C LYS A 115 21.87 -18.66 -6.83
N GLU A 116 21.25 -18.01 -5.84
CA GLU A 116 21.41 -18.30 -4.41
C GLU A 116 20.24 -19.08 -3.82
N ILE A 117 19.08 -18.97 -4.44
CA ILE A 117 17.83 -19.61 -4.02
C ILE A 117 17.13 -20.30 -5.20
N TRP A 118 16.14 -21.10 -4.91
CA TRP A 118 15.38 -21.86 -5.92
C TRP A 118 14.69 -20.93 -6.93
N LYS A 119 15.04 -21.05 -8.21
CA LYS A 119 14.57 -20.17 -9.30
C LYS A 119 13.04 -20.01 -9.38
N PRO A 120 12.21 -21.06 -9.21
CA PRO A 120 10.75 -20.87 -9.17
C PRO A 120 10.24 -19.90 -8.11
N LEU A 121 10.89 -19.80 -6.94
CA LEU A 121 10.50 -18.82 -5.91
C LEU A 121 10.77 -17.40 -6.38
N VAL A 122 11.88 -17.18 -7.09
CA VAL A 122 12.20 -15.85 -7.65
C VAL A 122 11.21 -15.48 -8.77
N PHE A 123 10.82 -16.45 -9.59
CA PHE A 123 9.79 -16.27 -10.60
C PHE A 123 8.43 -15.93 -9.98
N LEU A 124 8.01 -16.67 -8.95
CA LEU A 124 6.76 -16.40 -8.22
C LEU A 124 6.79 -15.02 -7.53
N TRP A 125 7.94 -14.60 -7.02
CA TRP A 125 8.12 -13.25 -6.47
C TRP A 125 7.87 -12.16 -7.53
N ALA A 126 8.42 -12.33 -8.74
CA ALA A 126 8.17 -11.43 -9.86
C ALA A 126 6.70 -11.47 -10.31
N LEU A 127 6.13 -12.65 -10.48
CA LEU A 127 4.73 -12.84 -10.85
C LEU A 127 3.78 -12.20 -9.83
N GLY A 128 4.02 -12.42 -8.53
CA GLY A 128 3.27 -11.79 -7.45
C GLY A 128 3.35 -10.27 -7.50
N THR A 129 4.50 -9.72 -7.85
CA THR A 129 4.68 -8.27 -8.04
C THR A 129 3.81 -7.72 -9.17
N ILE A 130 3.75 -8.40 -10.31
CA ILE A 130 2.94 -7.99 -11.47
C ILE A 130 1.45 -8.09 -11.12
N LEU A 131 1.02 -9.25 -10.62
CA LEU A 131 -0.38 -9.49 -10.24
C LEU A 131 -0.85 -8.47 -9.20
N SER A 132 -0.06 -8.25 -8.14
CA SER A 132 -0.37 -7.26 -7.12
C SER A 132 -0.48 -5.86 -7.73
N SER A 133 0.47 -5.46 -8.58
CA SER A 133 0.46 -4.13 -9.19
C SER A 133 -0.73 -3.91 -10.12
N VAL A 134 -1.11 -4.91 -10.91
CA VAL A 134 -2.29 -4.85 -11.79
C VAL A 134 -3.58 -4.74 -10.97
N ILE A 135 -3.75 -5.62 -9.97
CA ILE A 135 -4.97 -5.65 -9.17
C ILE A 135 -5.19 -4.37 -8.39
N TRP A 136 -4.13 -3.88 -7.71
CA TRP A 136 -4.24 -2.66 -6.93
C TRP A 136 -4.43 -1.40 -7.76
N HIS A 137 -4.20 -1.44 -9.07
CA HIS A 137 -4.51 -0.33 -9.96
C HIS A 137 -6.02 -0.05 -10.08
N PHE A 138 -6.85 -1.09 -10.14
CA PHE A 138 -8.30 -0.94 -10.25
C PHE A 138 -8.92 -0.14 -9.09
N PRO A 139 -8.68 -0.47 -7.81
CA PRO A 139 -9.24 0.32 -6.71
C PRO A 139 -8.67 1.73 -6.63
N GLN A 140 -7.43 1.99 -7.12
CA GLN A 140 -6.91 3.35 -7.19
C GLN A 140 -7.80 4.21 -8.11
N TYR A 141 -8.09 3.73 -9.31
CA TYR A 141 -8.94 4.45 -10.27
C TYR A 141 -10.40 4.52 -9.83
N ALA A 142 -10.93 3.48 -9.22
CA ALA A 142 -12.27 3.49 -8.64
C ALA A 142 -12.42 4.58 -7.57
N LEU A 143 -11.42 4.73 -6.68
CA LEU A 143 -11.40 5.79 -5.67
C LEU A 143 -11.21 7.18 -6.27
N ILE A 144 -10.32 7.35 -7.25
CA ILE A 144 -10.12 8.62 -7.95
C ILE A 144 -11.43 9.06 -8.61
N ALA A 145 -12.10 8.15 -9.31
CA ALA A 145 -13.36 8.42 -10.00
C ALA A 145 -14.48 8.79 -9.02
N GLY A 146 -14.61 8.02 -7.94
CA GLY A 146 -15.60 8.27 -6.91
C GLY A 146 -15.36 9.57 -6.16
N ALA A 147 -14.14 9.81 -5.68
CA ALA A 147 -13.78 11.05 -5.01
C ALA A 147 -13.94 12.27 -5.93
N GLY A 148 -13.67 12.11 -7.23
CA GLY A 148 -13.95 13.14 -8.23
C GLY A 148 -15.44 13.46 -8.34
N ARG A 149 -16.30 12.44 -8.40
CA ARG A 149 -17.76 12.65 -8.40
C ARG A 149 -18.23 13.36 -7.14
N ASP A 150 -17.79 12.92 -5.97
CA ASP A 150 -18.18 13.54 -4.69
C ASP A 150 -17.70 15.00 -4.61
N LEU A 151 -16.51 15.28 -5.16
CA LEU A 151 -15.99 16.64 -5.28
C LEU A 151 -16.92 17.52 -6.13
N PHE A 152 -17.34 17.08 -7.31
CA PHE A 152 -18.24 17.84 -8.17
C PHE A 152 -19.66 17.92 -7.60
N ALA A 153 -20.15 16.87 -6.94
CA ALA A 153 -21.42 16.87 -6.23
C ALA A 153 -21.46 17.93 -5.11
N ALA A 154 -20.33 18.14 -4.43
CA ALA A 154 -20.21 19.19 -3.41
C ALA A 154 -20.40 20.61 -3.98
N PHE A 155 -20.19 20.79 -5.29
CA PHE A 155 -20.48 22.04 -6.02
C PHE A 155 -21.83 22.02 -6.75
N GLY A 156 -22.74 21.11 -6.38
CA GLY A 156 -24.11 21.06 -6.88
C GLY A 156 -24.35 20.21 -8.13
N ALA A 157 -23.34 19.47 -8.61
CA ALA A 157 -23.53 18.57 -9.75
C ALA A 157 -24.39 17.36 -9.38
N GLN A 158 -25.48 17.12 -10.12
CA GLN A 158 -26.31 15.93 -9.97
C GLN A 158 -25.75 14.80 -10.83
N LEU A 159 -25.14 13.80 -10.19
CA LEU A 159 -24.36 12.75 -10.86
C LEU A 159 -24.98 11.35 -10.71
N ALA A 160 -25.92 11.16 -9.80
CA ALA A 160 -26.72 9.95 -9.70
C ALA A 160 -27.83 9.93 -10.75
N ILE A 161 -28.23 8.74 -11.16
CA ILE A 161 -29.46 8.58 -11.96
C ILE A 161 -30.65 8.83 -11.02
N PRO A 162 -31.60 9.74 -11.36
CA PRO A 162 -32.81 9.94 -10.57
C PRO A 162 -33.62 8.64 -10.45
N GLU A 163 -34.45 8.55 -9.41
CA GLU A 163 -35.39 7.43 -9.26
C GLU A 163 -36.27 7.31 -10.51
N GLY A 164 -36.31 6.10 -11.11
CA GLY A 164 -37.01 5.82 -12.38
C GLY A 164 -36.25 6.26 -13.64
N GLY A 165 -35.08 6.86 -13.52
CA GLY A 165 -34.23 7.22 -14.66
C GLY A 165 -33.57 6.00 -15.31
N GLN A 166 -33.25 6.11 -16.60
CA GLN A 166 -32.61 5.02 -17.35
C GLN A 166 -31.07 5.11 -17.29
N VAL A 167 -30.44 3.94 -17.18
CA VAL A 167 -28.98 3.81 -17.35
C VAL A 167 -28.61 4.25 -18.76
N PRO A 168 -27.52 5.03 -18.95
CA PRO A 168 -27.06 5.39 -20.29
C PRO A 168 -26.91 4.15 -21.17
N SER A 169 -27.45 4.17 -22.40
CA SER A 169 -27.51 2.98 -23.29
C SER A 169 -26.15 2.36 -23.57
N TRP A 170 -25.09 3.17 -23.68
CA TRP A 170 -23.72 2.68 -23.88
C TRP A 170 -23.17 1.96 -22.64
N ILE A 171 -23.56 2.38 -21.42
CA ILE A 171 -23.22 1.68 -20.18
C ILE A 171 -23.99 0.38 -20.07
N GLN A 172 -25.29 0.39 -20.41
CA GLN A 172 -26.08 -0.83 -20.45
C GLN A 172 -25.45 -1.85 -21.40
N GLY A 173 -25.05 -1.46 -22.61
CA GLY A 173 -24.35 -2.32 -23.54
C GLY A 173 -23.03 -2.90 -23.01
N ILE A 174 -22.25 -2.09 -22.28
CA ILE A 174 -21.04 -2.58 -21.60
C ILE A 174 -21.40 -3.57 -20.49
N SER A 175 -22.44 -3.26 -19.71
CA SER A 175 -22.92 -4.12 -18.61
C SER A 175 -23.39 -5.48 -19.13
N ASP A 176 -24.16 -5.50 -20.22
CA ASP A 176 -24.70 -6.72 -20.83
C ASP A 176 -23.60 -7.69 -21.31
N VAL A 177 -22.49 -7.14 -21.79
CA VAL A 177 -21.32 -7.92 -22.22
C VAL A 177 -20.47 -8.39 -21.06
N LEU A 178 -20.24 -7.56 -20.06
CA LEU A 178 -19.26 -7.80 -19.01
C LEU A 178 -19.83 -8.52 -17.78
N THR A 179 -21.12 -8.33 -17.47
CA THR A 179 -21.75 -8.97 -16.31
C THR A 179 -21.73 -10.50 -16.40
N PRO A 180 -22.02 -11.14 -17.56
CA PRO A 180 -21.90 -12.60 -17.69
C PRO A 180 -20.48 -13.13 -17.45
N LEU A 181 -19.45 -12.29 -17.65
CA LEU A 181 -18.05 -12.62 -17.38
C LEU A 181 -17.65 -12.38 -15.91
N GLY A 182 -18.62 -11.98 -15.06
CA GLY A 182 -18.42 -11.72 -13.63
C GLY A 182 -17.94 -10.33 -13.29
N PHE A 183 -17.81 -9.41 -14.26
CA PHE A 183 -17.50 -8.00 -13.99
C PHE A 183 -18.77 -7.26 -13.54
N LYS A 184 -18.62 -6.39 -12.54
CA LYS A 184 -19.71 -5.49 -12.12
C LYS A 184 -19.48 -4.12 -12.73
N VAL A 185 -20.46 -3.61 -13.47
CA VAL A 185 -20.45 -2.26 -14.02
C VAL A 185 -21.23 -1.35 -13.07
N ASN A 186 -20.75 -0.13 -12.86
CA ASN A 186 -21.46 0.84 -12.04
C ASN A 186 -22.62 1.46 -12.85
N THR A 187 -23.84 1.06 -12.56
CA THR A 187 -25.06 1.52 -13.26
C THR A 187 -25.82 2.60 -12.48
N SER A 188 -25.27 3.13 -11.38
CA SER A 188 -25.96 4.10 -10.52
C SER A 188 -25.66 5.57 -10.88
N ILE A 189 -24.79 5.86 -11.84
CA ILE A 189 -24.37 7.21 -12.21
C ILE A 189 -24.83 7.58 -13.62
N ASN A 190 -25.14 8.85 -13.80
CA ASN A 190 -25.57 9.39 -15.09
C ASN A 190 -24.37 9.67 -16.03
N THR A 191 -24.65 10.11 -17.26
CA THR A 191 -23.63 10.42 -18.28
C THR A 191 -22.60 11.45 -17.79
N LEU A 192 -23.04 12.50 -17.08
CA LEU A 192 -22.13 13.52 -16.54
C LEU A 192 -21.18 12.92 -15.51
N GLY A 193 -21.69 12.05 -14.62
CA GLY A 193 -20.87 11.32 -13.64
C GLY A 193 -19.79 10.46 -14.30
N TYR A 194 -20.12 9.83 -15.45
CA TYR A 194 -19.13 9.09 -16.24
C TYR A 194 -18.10 10.01 -16.91
N ILE A 195 -18.53 11.14 -17.49
CA ILE A 195 -17.61 12.11 -18.09
C ILE A 195 -16.59 12.61 -17.07
N ILE A 196 -17.04 12.97 -15.86
CA ILE A 196 -16.15 13.41 -14.77
C ILE A 196 -15.20 12.28 -14.36
N SER A 197 -15.71 11.08 -14.17
CA SER A 197 -14.92 9.92 -13.75
C SER A 197 -13.84 9.56 -14.76
N LEU A 198 -14.21 9.45 -16.05
CA LEU A 198 -13.30 9.14 -17.14
C LEU A 198 -12.31 10.27 -17.39
N GLY A 199 -12.77 11.53 -17.36
CA GLY A 199 -11.93 12.71 -17.55
C GLY A 199 -10.85 12.83 -16.47
N LEU A 200 -11.23 12.72 -15.20
CA LEU A 200 -10.28 12.77 -14.09
C LEU A 200 -9.34 11.56 -14.09
N GLY A 201 -9.87 10.37 -14.31
CA GLY A 201 -9.07 9.15 -14.43
C GLY A 201 -8.05 9.24 -15.56
N ALA A 202 -8.47 9.71 -16.75
CA ALA A 202 -7.59 9.91 -17.91
C ALA A 202 -6.53 10.98 -17.65
N PHE A 203 -6.89 12.09 -16.99
CA PHE A 203 -5.93 13.12 -16.59
C PHE A 203 -4.86 12.55 -15.68
N ILE A 204 -5.24 11.82 -14.62
CA ILE A 204 -4.31 11.18 -13.69
C ILE A 204 -3.45 10.14 -14.42
N LEU A 205 -4.03 9.33 -15.31
CA LEU A 205 -3.28 8.36 -16.12
C LEU A 205 -2.24 9.05 -17.00
N ALA A 206 -2.63 10.06 -17.76
CA ALA A 206 -1.73 10.79 -18.64
C ALA A 206 -0.58 11.45 -17.88
N MET A 207 -0.88 12.10 -16.76
CA MET A 207 0.12 12.67 -15.86
C MET A 207 1.13 11.62 -15.38
N ASN A 208 0.65 10.46 -14.95
CA ASN A 208 1.51 9.38 -14.46
C ASN A 208 2.35 8.75 -15.59
N ILE A 209 1.78 8.56 -16.80
CA ILE A 209 2.53 8.08 -17.98
C ILE A 209 3.68 9.04 -18.30
N ILE A 210 3.41 10.35 -18.36
CA ILE A 210 4.42 11.36 -18.64
C ILE A 210 5.56 11.29 -17.62
N VAL A 211 5.22 11.19 -16.34
CA VAL A 211 6.22 11.16 -15.24
C VAL A 211 7.04 9.87 -15.28
N VAL A 212 6.40 8.72 -15.44
CA VAL A 212 7.05 7.40 -15.52
C VAL A 212 7.93 7.29 -16.77
N PHE A 213 7.47 7.79 -17.91
CA PHE A 213 8.27 7.78 -19.16
C PHE A 213 9.52 8.68 -19.05
N ASN A 214 9.47 9.71 -18.23
CA ASN A 214 10.64 10.52 -17.93
C ASN A 214 11.58 9.86 -16.92
N TYR A 215 11.07 9.00 -16.02
CA TYR A 215 11.90 8.27 -15.06
C TYR A 215 13.05 7.51 -15.72
N GLY A 216 12.79 6.84 -16.85
CA GLY A 216 13.80 6.12 -17.63
C GLY A 216 14.80 6.99 -18.42
N LYS A 217 14.70 8.33 -18.40
CA LYS A 217 15.59 9.25 -19.15
C LYS A 217 16.90 9.60 -18.43
N GLY A 218 17.23 8.95 -17.32
CA GLY A 218 18.44 9.17 -16.54
C GLY A 218 18.22 10.07 -15.32
N SER A 219 19.30 10.60 -14.77
CA SER A 219 19.28 11.30 -13.46
C SER A 219 18.28 12.47 -13.37
N LYS A 220 18.10 13.22 -14.46
CA LYS A 220 17.12 14.32 -14.49
C LYS A 220 15.69 13.80 -14.40
N GLY A 221 15.39 12.70 -15.11
CA GLY A 221 14.07 12.05 -15.07
C GLY A 221 13.78 11.44 -13.70
N VAL A 222 14.75 10.81 -13.06
CA VAL A 222 14.62 10.29 -11.70
C VAL A 222 14.32 11.41 -10.71
N LYS A 223 15.03 12.54 -10.77
CA LYS A 223 14.79 13.70 -9.90
C LYS A 223 13.41 14.34 -10.13
N LEU A 224 12.94 14.40 -11.40
CA LEU A 224 11.60 14.89 -11.72
C LEU A 224 10.54 13.99 -11.09
N TYR A 225 10.71 12.68 -11.22
CA TYR A 225 9.79 11.70 -10.63
C TYR A 225 9.76 11.77 -9.10
N GLU A 226 10.92 11.84 -8.45
CA GLU A 226 11.01 12.01 -7.00
C GLU A 226 10.35 13.31 -6.53
N ARG A 227 10.49 14.41 -7.29
CA ARG A 227 9.82 15.69 -6.98
C ARG A 227 8.30 15.54 -7.09
N PHE A 228 7.81 14.89 -8.14
CA PHE A 228 6.39 14.60 -8.31
C PHE A 228 5.83 13.83 -7.11
N LEU A 229 6.45 12.70 -6.73
CA LEU A 229 6.01 11.90 -5.58
C LEU A 229 6.06 12.69 -4.27
N ARG A 230 7.11 13.45 -4.06
CA ARG A 230 7.24 14.32 -2.86
C ARG A 230 6.11 15.33 -2.78
N THR A 231 5.74 15.94 -3.92
CA THR A 231 4.61 16.88 -3.98
C THR A 231 3.29 16.17 -3.69
N MET A 232 3.05 14.99 -4.27
CA MET A 232 1.83 14.20 -3.99
C MET A 232 1.71 13.84 -2.50
N ILE A 233 2.77 13.32 -1.90
CA ILE A 233 2.78 12.98 -0.47
C ILE A 233 2.55 14.22 0.41
N ALA A 234 3.18 15.33 0.08
CA ALA A 234 3.00 16.58 0.82
C ALA A 234 1.55 17.10 0.73
N LEU A 235 0.92 17.03 -0.45
CA LEU A 235 -0.49 17.39 -0.63
C LEU A 235 -1.41 16.47 0.19
N VAL A 236 -1.16 15.17 0.19
CA VAL A 236 -1.93 14.20 0.98
C VAL A 236 -1.85 14.54 2.48
N ILE A 237 -0.64 14.77 2.99
CA ILE A 237 -0.44 15.18 4.39
C ILE A 237 -1.17 16.49 4.67
N PHE A 238 -1.04 17.48 3.79
CA PHE A 238 -1.69 18.78 3.93
C PHE A 238 -3.21 18.66 4.02
N PHE A 239 -3.84 17.93 3.11
CA PHE A 239 -5.30 17.81 3.10
C PHE A 239 -5.83 17.07 4.33
N PHE A 240 -5.26 15.93 4.71
CA PHE A 240 -5.73 15.22 5.91
C PHE A 240 -5.41 15.98 7.21
N LEU A 241 -4.28 16.68 7.27
CA LEU A 241 -3.97 17.55 8.40
C LEU A 241 -5.00 18.69 8.50
N LEU A 242 -5.39 19.29 7.37
CA LEU A 242 -6.37 20.37 7.35
C LEU A 242 -7.72 19.88 7.87
N VAL A 243 -8.18 18.68 7.50
CA VAL A 243 -9.39 18.07 8.09
C VAL A 243 -9.29 17.97 9.61
N CYS A 244 -8.15 17.49 10.13
CA CYS A 244 -7.94 17.36 11.57
C CYS A 244 -7.89 18.73 12.28
N VAL A 245 -7.26 19.73 11.67
CA VAL A 245 -7.16 21.09 12.21
C VAL A 245 -8.55 21.75 12.29
N LEU A 246 -9.38 21.60 11.27
CA LEU A 246 -10.76 22.10 11.28
C LEU A 246 -11.61 21.47 12.39
N ASN A 247 -11.23 20.29 12.86
CA ASN A 247 -11.92 19.55 13.93
C ASN A 247 -11.11 19.48 15.23
N ILE A 248 -10.09 20.30 15.42
CA ILE A 248 -9.12 20.18 16.51
C ILE A 248 -9.77 20.23 17.91
N LYS A 249 -10.88 20.94 18.05
CA LYS A 249 -11.66 21.05 19.29
C LYS A 249 -12.36 19.73 19.68
N ARG A 250 -12.55 18.82 18.72
CA ARG A 250 -13.18 17.50 18.93
C ARG A 250 -12.15 16.40 19.21
N VAL A 251 -10.86 16.71 19.10
CA VAL A 251 -9.79 15.72 19.35
C VAL A 251 -9.63 15.52 20.85
N ASP A 252 -9.81 14.29 21.31
CA ASP A 252 -9.42 13.89 22.66
C ASP A 252 -7.92 13.53 22.67
N TRP A 253 -7.11 14.46 23.15
CA TRP A 253 -5.66 14.34 23.17
C TRP A 253 -5.16 13.21 24.07
N LEU A 254 -5.87 12.93 25.18
CA LEU A 254 -5.49 11.86 26.07
C LEU A 254 -5.74 10.49 25.45
N GLU A 255 -6.93 10.32 24.83
CA GLU A 255 -7.28 9.09 24.12
C GLU A 255 -6.40 8.87 22.87
N LEU A 256 -6.03 9.93 22.17
CA LEU A 256 -5.08 9.88 21.06
C LEU A 256 -3.71 9.37 21.53
N LEU A 257 -3.18 9.90 22.65
CA LEU A 257 -1.91 9.46 23.21
C LEU A 257 -1.96 8.00 23.67
N LYS A 258 -3.03 7.60 24.36
CA LYS A 258 -3.28 6.19 24.74
C LYS A 258 -3.33 5.28 23.49
N GLY A 259 -3.97 5.75 22.42
CA GLY A 259 -4.03 5.04 21.15
C GLY A 259 -2.64 4.79 20.53
N PHE A 260 -1.78 5.81 20.49
CA PHE A 260 -0.42 5.66 19.97
C PHE A 260 0.49 4.79 20.84
N THR A 261 0.32 4.82 22.16
CA THR A 261 1.13 4.00 23.08
C THR A 261 0.71 2.53 23.13
N GLY A 262 -0.41 2.18 22.47
CA GLY A 262 -0.93 0.81 22.52
C GLY A 262 -1.58 0.45 23.84
N TYR A 263 -2.00 1.44 24.63
CA TYR A 263 -2.62 1.22 25.95
C TYR A 263 -3.79 0.24 25.91
N TYR A 264 -4.59 0.29 24.85
CA TYR A 264 -5.75 -0.60 24.66
C TYR A 264 -5.39 -1.98 24.13
N GLY A 265 -4.17 -2.18 23.60
CA GLY A 265 -3.78 -3.42 22.93
C GLY A 265 -4.78 -3.82 21.86
N PHE A 266 -5.34 -5.02 21.98
CA PHE A 266 -6.51 -5.45 21.20
C PHE A 266 -7.78 -5.05 21.95
N PRO A 267 -8.62 -4.14 21.41
CA PRO A 267 -9.86 -3.72 22.04
C PRO A 267 -10.73 -4.88 22.49
N LYS A 268 -11.27 -4.79 23.72
CA LYS A 268 -12.07 -5.84 24.35
C LYS A 268 -13.39 -5.26 24.86
N THR A 269 -14.46 -6.02 24.69
CA THR A 269 -15.75 -5.78 25.33
C THR A 269 -16.06 -6.95 26.24
N ASN A 270 -16.35 -6.69 27.51
CA ASN A 270 -16.57 -7.72 28.53
C ASN A 270 -15.42 -8.77 28.63
N GLY A 271 -14.18 -8.33 28.48
CA GLY A 271 -12.99 -9.20 28.54
C GLY A 271 -12.69 -10.03 27.28
N VAL A 272 -13.59 -10.04 26.31
CA VAL A 272 -13.42 -10.72 25.01
C VAL A 272 -12.94 -9.71 23.95
N VAL A 273 -11.98 -10.11 23.12
CA VAL A 273 -11.50 -9.27 22.01
C VAL A 273 -12.68 -8.97 21.09
N GLU A 274 -12.89 -7.69 20.79
CA GLU A 274 -13.98 -7.24 19.91
C GLU A 274 -13.93 -7.97 18.56
N PRO A 275 -15.09 -8.41 18.03
CA PRO A 275 -15.15 -9.02 16.71
C PRO A 275 -14.42 -8.16 15.67
N ASN A 276 -13.80 -8.80 14.70
CA ASN A 276 -13.07 -8.15 13.61
C ASN A 276 -11.80 -7.37 13.99
N THR A 277 -11.50 -7.11 15.29
CA THR A 277 -10.26 -6.41 15.70
C THR A 277 -9.02 -7.06 15.09
N ILE A 278 -8.90 -8.39 15.19
CA ILE A 278 -7.72 -9.11 14.68
C ILE A 278 -7.65 -8.97 13.16
N MET A 279 -8.78 -9.09 12.44
CA MET A 279 -8.81 -8.91 10.99
C MET A 279 -8.44 -7.49 10.59
N GLN A 280 -8.92 -6.49 11.34
CA GLN A 280 -8.57 -5.10 11.11
C GLN A 280 -7.08 -4.83 11.33
N VAL A 281 -6.51 -5.31 12.43
CA VAL A 281 -5.06 -5.20 12.70
C VAL A 281 -4.24 -5.87 11.59
N LEU A 282 -4.62 -7.08 11.17
CA LEU A 282 -3.95 -7.77 10.06
C LEU A 282 -4.11 -7.03 8.73
N GLY A 283 -5.26 -6.43 8.49
CA GLY A 283 -5.50 -5.57 7.32
C GLY A 283 -4.59 -4.34 7.31
N MET A 284 -4.43 -3.67 8.46
CA MET A 284 -3.52 -2.54 8.62
C MET A 284 -2.05 -2.96 8.43
N LEU A 285 -1.64 -4.10 9.00
CA LEU A 285 -0.30 -4.68 8.82
C LEU A 285 -0.04 -5.01 7.34
N GLY A 286 -1.00 -5.64 6.66
CA GLY A 286 -0.89 -6.01 5.24
C GLY A 286 -0.90 -4.82 4.29
N ALA A 287 -1.54 -3.71 4.68
CA ALA A 287 -1.55 -2.47 3.88
C ALA A 287 -0.23 -1.70 3.95
N ALA A 288 0.63 -1.98 4.94
CA ALA A 288 1.88 -1.25 5.11
C ALA A 288 2.97 -1.64 4.11
N VAL A 289 3.11 -2.93 3.78
CA VAL A 289 4.11 -3.40 2.80
C VAL A 289 3.55 -4.55 1.98
N GLY A 290 3.52 -4.35 0.65
CA GLY A 290 3.12 -5.36 -0.33
C GLY A 290 4.31 -6.07 -0.97
N ILE A 291 4.06 -7.21 -1.61
CA ILE A 291 5.07 -7.99 -2.33
C ILE A 291 5.73 -7.17 -3.47
N ASN A 292 4.97 -6.34 -4.15
CA ASN A 292 5.44 -5.46 -5.23
C ASN A 292 6.46 -4.41 -4.74
N MET A 293 6.34 -3.96 -3.50
CA MET A 293 7.31 -3.04 -2.89
C MET A 293 8.67 -3.71 -2.72
N THR A 294 8.69 -4.98 -2.35
CA THR A 294 9.93 -5.74 -2.16
C THR A 294 10.70 -5.94 -3.46
N PHE A 295 10.01 -5.96 -4.60
CA PHE A 295 10.65 -6.01 -5.92
C PHE A 295 11.09 -4.61 -6.39
N LEU A 296 10.24 -3.61 -6.24
CA LEU A 296 10.52 -2.25 -6.69
C LEU A 296 11.71 -1.61 -5.97
N TYR A 297 11.79 -1.77 -4.65
CA TYR A 297 12.76 -1.05 -3.83
C TYR A 297 14.20 -1.24 -4.26
N PRO A 298 14.73 -2.47 -4.42
CA PRO A 298 16.09 -2.70 -4.84
C PRO A 298 16.40 -2.12 -6.23
N TYR A 299 15.45 -2.20 -7.16
CA TYR A 299 15.64 -1.60 -8.49
C TYR A 299 15.67 -0.07 -8.43
N SER A 300 14.90 0.54 -7.55
CA SER A 300 14.93 1.99 -7.35
C SER A 300 16.25 2.48 -6.73
N LEU A 301 16.86 1.70 -5.84
CA LEU A 301 18.20 1.97 -5.31
C LEU A 301 19.26 1.95 -6.43
N LEU A 302 19.27 0.88 -7.23
CA LEU A 302 20.20 0.72 -8.35
C LEU A 302 19.94 1.76 -9.46
N ALA A 303 18.67 2.11 -9.72
CA ALA A 303 18.30 3.15 -10.68
C ALA A 303 18.86 4.54 -10.29
N LYS A 304 19.08 4.78 -8.99
CA LYS A 304 19.70 5.99 -8.46
C LYS A 304 21.23 5.93 -8.42
N GLY A 305 21.81 4.79 -8.83
CA GLY A 305 23.26 4.58 -8.79
C GLY A 305 23.82 4.34 -7.39
N TRP A 306 22.95 3.98 -6.43
CA TRP A 306 23.41 3.73 -5.06
C TRP A 306 24.14 2.39 -4.94
N GLY A 307 25.22 2.38 -4.17
CA GLY A 307 26.05 1.24 -3.85
C GLY A 307 26.32 1.11 -2.35
N GLU A 308 27.39 0.47 -1.98
CA GLU A 308 27.69 0.11 -0.59
C GLU A 308 27.76 1.31 0.36
N GLU A 309 28.33 2.43 -0.08
CA GLU A 309 28.46 3.66 0.71
C GLU A 309 27.10 4.29 1.06
N HIS A 310 26.05 3.96 0.29
CA HIS A 310 24.72 4.51 0.49
C HIS A 310 23.85 3.74 1.50
N LYS A 311 24.36 2.66 2.14
CA LYS A 311 23.58 1.83 3.07
C LYS A 311 22.95 2.62 4.24
N LYS A 312 23.70 3.55 4.81
CA LYS A 312 23.18 4.40 5.90
C LYS A 312 22.14 5.39 5.38
N LEU A 313 22.40 5.98 4.22
CA LEU A 313 21.44 6.85 3.55
C LEU A 313 20.15 6.09 3.21
N ALA A 314 20.22 4.86 2.69
CA ALA A 314 19.05 4.05 2.37
C ALA A 314 18.16 3.76 3.59
N ARG A 315 18.75 3.50 4.76
CA ARG A 315 18.01 3.33 6.01
C ARG A 315 17.33 4.63 6.45
N TRP A 316 18.02 5.78 6.32
CA TRP A 316 17.47 7.09 6.58
C TRP A 316 16.35 7.44 5.61
N ASP A 317 16.53 7.12 4.34
CA ASP A 317 15.53 7.32 3.30
C ASP A 317 14.24 6.57 3.64
N LEU A 318 14.33 5.27 3.99
CA LEU A 318 13.17 4.50 4.44
C LEU A 318 12.49 5.12 5.68
N GLY A 319 13.27 5.57 6.66
CA GLY A 319 12.73 6.21 7.87
C GLY A 319 11.99 7.51 7.55
N MET A 320 12.64 8.41 6.84
CA MET A 320 12.12 9.77 6.64
C MET A 320 11.12 9.91 5.49
N THR A 321 11.22 9.06 4.47
CA THR A 321 10.34 9.20 3.30
C THR A 321 9.29 8.10 3.18
N MET A 322 9.37 7.05 3.98
CA MET A 322 8.37 5.99 4.01
C MET A 322 7.71 5.86 5.39
N PHE A 323 8.48 5.62 6.45
CA PHE A 323 7.92 5.42 7.80
C PHE A 323 7.15 6.65 8.29
N VAL A 324 7.78 7.83 8.23
CA VAL A 324 7.18 9.08 8.76
C VAL A 324 5.92 9.46 7.98
N PRO A 325 5.93 9.60 6.63
CA PRO A 325 4.73 9.96 5.89
C PRO A 325 3.58 8.96 6.04
N PHE A 326 3.88 7.65 6.00
CA PHE A 326 2.85 6.64 6.19
C PHE A 326 2.19 6.75 7.56
N THR A 327 2.99 6.81 8.63
CA THR A 327 2.46 6.93 9.98
C THR A 327 1.63 8.19 10.16
N ILE A 328 2.08 9.33 9.63
CA ILE A 328 1.34 10.59 9.71
C ILE A 328 0.02 10.48 8.94
N VAL A 329 0.05 10.13 7.66
CA VAL A 329 -1.16 10.12 6.81
C VAL A 329 -2.21 9.16 7.35
N THR A 330 -1.83 7.92 7.65
CA THR A 330 -2.77 6.91 8.13
C THR A 330 -3.34 7.25 9.51
N SER A 331 -2.53 7.84 10.38
CA SER A 331 -3.00 8.34 11.68
C SER A 331 -3.94 9.53 11.54
N LEU A 332 -3.66 10.48 10.64
CA LEU A 332 -4.56 11.59 10.36
C LEU A 332 -5.91 11.12 9.83
N ILE A 333 -5.96 10.09 8.98
CA ILE A 333 -7.21 9.49 8.51
C ILE A 333 -7.98 8.87 9.68
N ILE A 334 -7.32 8.10 10.55
CA ILE A 334 -7.94 7.52 11.75
C ILE A 334 -8.53 8.62 12.65
N VAL A 335 -7.74 9.65 12.94
CA VAL A 335 -8.18 10.79 13.76
C VAL A 335 -9.38 11.50 13.10
N ALA A 336 -9.29 11.80 11.81
CA ALA A 336 -10.37 12.44 11.06
C ALA A 336 -11.69 11.67 11.16
N MET A 337 -11.64 10.35 10.98
CA MET A 337 -12.84 9.50 11.12
C MET A 337 -13.37 9.45 12.55
N THR A 338 -12.47 9.39 13.54
CA THR A 338 -12.86 9.34 14.96
C THR A 338 -13.60 10.62 15.39
N VAL A 339 -13.11 11.80 14.98
CA VAL A 339 -13.69 13.08 15.40
C VAL A 339 -15.02 13.42 14.73
N THR A 340 -15.37 12.77 13.62
CA THR A 340 -16.68 12.98 12.98
C THR A 340 -17.80 12.30 13.75
N GLY A 341 -17.56 11.14 14.35
CA GLY A 341 -18.53 10.37 15.13
C GLY A 341 -19.73 9.84 14.34
N VAL A 342 -19.72 9.96 13.01
CA VAL A 342 -20.86 9.57 12.16
C VAL A 342 -20.96 8.06 11.99
N TYR A 343 -19.81 7.42 11.82
CA TYR A 343 -19.72 5.97 11.75
C TYR A 343 -19.03 5.45 13.00
N THR A 344 -19.74 4.72 13.85
CA THR A 344 -19.21 4.24 15.14
C THR A 344 -19.40 2.74 15.32
N GLY A 345 -18.41 2.10 15.93
CA GLY A 345 -18.52 0.71 16.39
C GLY A 345 -18.69 -0.33 15.27
N ALA A 346 -19.45 -1.38 15.57
CA ALA A 346 -19.61 -2.54 14.71
C ALA A 346 -20.30 -2.23 13.36
N ASP A 347 -21.13 -1.20 13.30
CA ASP A 347 -21.92 -0.87 12.10
C ASP A 347 -21.03 -0.51 10.91
N SER A 348 -19.93 0.19 11.15
CA SER A 348 -18.98 0.57 10.10
C SER A 348 -18.26 -0.63 9.48
N VAL A 349 -18.00 -1.69 10.25
CA VAL A 349 -17.43 -2.95 9.77
C VAL A 349 -18.47 -3.77 9.03
N GLN A 350 -19.70 -3.85 9.56
CA GLN A 350 -20.79 -4.63 8.97
C GLN A 350 -21.28 -4.03 7.64
N THR A 351 -21.33 -2.71 7.53
CA THR A 351 -21.75 -2.02 6.31
C THR A 351 -20.65 -1.98 5.24
N GLY A 352 -19.44 -2.45 5.53
CA GLY A 352 -18.33 -2.41 4.60
C GLY A 352 -17.92 -0.98 4.22
N LEU A 353 -17.78 -0.11 5.23
CA LEU A 353 -17.41 1.29 5.03
C LEU A 353 -16.22 1.46 4.10
N THR A 354 -16.41 2.19 3.03
CA THR A 354 -15.39 2.52 2.03
C THR A 354 -14.83 3.93 2.27
N PRO A 355 -13.64 4.26 1.76
CA PRO A 355 -13.13 5.63 1.81
C PRO A 355 -14.06 6.67 1.19
N LEU A 356 -14.84 6.30 0.16
CA LEU A 356 -15.84 7.17 -0.45
C LEU A 356 -17.05 7.38 0.48
N GLY A 357 -17.59 6.29 1.05
CA GLY A 357 -18.65 6.39 2.05
C GLY A 357 -18.23 7.24 3.24
N ALA A 358 -16.94 7.17 3.63
CA ALA A 358 -16.38 7.99 4.69
C ALA A 358 -16.41 9.50 4.37
N ALA A 359 -16.31 9.91 3.11
CA ALA A 359 -16.36 11.33 2.73
C ALA A 359 -17.69 11.98 3.14
N ALA A 360 -18.79 11.22 3.18
CA ALA A 360 -20.09 11.69 3.64
C ALA A 360 -20.09 12.15 5.11
N ALA A 361 -19.23 11.59 5.95
CA ALA A 361 -19.08 12.00 7.34
C ALA A 361 -18.60 13.46 7.51
N PHE A 362 -18.00 14.03 6.47
CA PHE A 362 -17.43 15.38 6.49
C PHE A 362 -18.37 16.44 5.88
N GLN A 363 -19.57 16.08 5.46
CA GLN A 363 -20.54 17.02 4.86
C GLN A 363 -20.96 18.15 5.82
N GLY A 364 -20.99 17.88 7.13
CA GLY A 364 -21.28 18.88 8.16
C GLY A 364 -20.12 19.84 8.49
N ILE A 365 -18.97 19.71 7.84
CA ILE A 365 -17.78 20.50 8.04
C ILE A 365 -17.56 21.37 6.79
N PRO A 366 -17.40 22.70 6.92
CA PRO A 366 -17.16 23.56 5.76
C PRO A 366 -16.01 23.02 4.90
N TYR A 367 -16.31 22.68 3.66
CA TYR A 367 -15.39 22.06 2.69
C TYR A 367 -14.75 20.72 3.13
N GLY A 368 -15.20 20.08 4.22
CA GLY A 368 -14.57 18.90 4.79
C GLY A 368 -14.54 17.71 3.82
N ASN A 369 -15.66 17.41 3.16
CA ASN A 369 -15.75 16.37 2.12
C ASN A 369 -14.87 16.68 0.91
N VAL A 370 -14.81 17.95 0.47
CA VAL A 370 -13.95 18.40 -0.65
C VAL A 370 -12.48 18.14 -0.33
N ILE A 371 -12.03 18.56 0.85
CA ILE A 371 -10.66 18.42 1.31
C ILE A 371 -10.29 16.93 1.46
N PHE A 372 -11.21 16.14 2.01
CA PHE A 372 -11.02 14.68 2.15
C PHE A 372 -10.90 13.99 0.79
N CYS A 373 -11.77 14.32 -0.16
CA CYS A 373 -11.73 13.79 -1.53
C CYS A 373 -10.43 14.16 -2.26
N LEU A 374 -9.95 15.40 -2.11
CA LEU A 374 -8.65 15.82 -2.67
C LEU A 374 -7.48 15.04 -2.06
N GLY A 375 -7.53 14.75 -0.75
CA GLY A 375 -6.57 13.86 -0.09
C GLY A 375 -6.56 12.46 -0.70
N LEU A 376 -7.74 11.87 -0.92
CA LEU A 376 -7.87 10.54 -1.55
C LEU A 376 -7.36 10.53 -3.00
N ILE A 377 -7.71 11.54 -3.81
CA ILE A 377 -7.23 11.66 -5.19
C ILE A 377 -5.71 11.76 -5.24
N GLY A 378 -5.10 12.59 -4.37
CA GLY A 378 -3.65 12.72 -4.28
C GLY A 378 -2.97 11.40 -3.88
N MET A 379 -3.53 10.70 -2.89
CA MET A 379 -3.04 9.42 -2.39
C MET A 379 -3.05 8.34 -3.48
N CYS A 380 -4.18 8.14 -4.13
CA CYS A 380 -4.32 7.15 -5.20
C CYS A 380 -3.53 7.54 -6.46
N GLY A 381 -3.53 8.83 -6.82
CA GLY A 381 -2.82 9.34 -7.98
C GLY A 381 -1.30 9.15 -7.91
N GLY A 382 -0.71 9.27 -6.72
CA GLY A 382 0.70 8.95 -6.49
C GLY A 382 1.01 7.46 -6.65
N ALA A 383 0.16 6.59 -6.10
CA ALA A 383 0.33 5.15 -6.13
C ALA A 383 0.31 4.55 -7.55
N VAL A 384 -0.52 5.11 -8.46
CA VAL A 384 -0.62 4.67 -9.87
C VAL A 384 0.75 4.60 -10.54
N SER A 385 1.56 5.66 -10.47
CA SER A 385 2.87 5.73 -11.13
C SER A 385 3.84 4.68 -10.63
N VAL A 386 3.78 4.36 -9.34
CA VAL A 386 4.74 3.46 -8.69
C VAL A 386 4.48 2.02 -9.08
N HIS A 387 3.22 1.61 -9.22
CA HIS A 387 2.85 0.31 -9.79
C HIS A 387 3.33 0.16 -11.24
N MET A 388 3.25 1.24 -12.03
CA MET A 388 3.78 1.27 -13.41
C MET A 388 5.30 1.03 -13.43
N VAL A 389 6.06 1.73 -12.58
CA VAL A 389 7.51 1.55 -12.47
C VAL A 389 7.86 0.13 -12.03
N ALA A 390 7.14 -0.43 -11.06
CA ALA A 390 7.34 -1.80 -10.59
C ALA A 390 7.17 -2.81 -11.73
N CYS A 391 6.08 -2.70 -12.52
CA CYS A 391 5.83 -3.58 -13.67
C CYS A 391 6.91 -3.41 -14.75
N GLY A 392 7.38 -2.19 -15.00
CA GLY A 392 8.45 -1.91 -15.96
C GLY A 392 9.73 -2.67 -15.64
N PHE A 393 10.15 -2.71 -14.38
CA PHE A 393 11.30 -3.50 -13.96
C PHE A 393 11.00 -5.00 -13.99
N THR A 394 9.90 -5.41 -13.40
CA THR A 394 9.59 -6.83 -13.17
C THR A 394 9.39 -7.60 -14.45
N MET A 395 8.65 -7.05 -15.43
CA MET A 395 8.40 -7.70 -16.71
C MET A 395 9.68 -7.91 -17.52
N CYS A 396 10.58 -6.91 -17.55
CA CYS A 396 11.87 -7.09 -18.22
C CYS A 396 12.69 -8.23 -17.62
N GLU A 397 12.74 -8.32 -16.28
CA GLU A 397 13.48 -9.36 -15.58
C GLU A 397 12.86 -10.75 -15.77
N MET A 398 11.54 -10.86 -15.60
CA MET A 398 10.83 -12.14 -15.70
C MET A 398 10.92 -12.74 -17.10
N LEU A 399 10.89 -11.90 -18.14
CA LEU A 399 11.02 -12.32 -19.54
C LEU A 399 12.48 -12.49 -19.99
N GLY A 400 13.46 -12.22 -19.11
CA GLY A 400 14.89 -12.33 -19.43
C GLY A 400 15.37 -11.32 -20.48
N LEU A 401 14.65 -10.22 -20.66
CA LEU A 401 14.93 -9.21 -21.67
C LEU A 401 15.89 -8.14 -21.16
N ASP A 402 16.72 -7.61 -22.08
CA ASP A 402 17.51 -6.42 -21.75
C ASP A 402 16.61 -5.24 -21.44
N MET A 403 16.90 -4.56 -20.34
CA MET A 403 16.08 -3.46 -19.83
C MET A 403 16.39 -2.15 -20.57
N THR A 404 15.94 -2.08 -21.83
CA THR A 404 16.03 -0.83 -22.61
C THR A 404 14.95 0.14 -22.20
N GLN A 405 15.16 1.44 -22.49
CA GLN A 405 14.15 2.48 -22.19
C GLN A 405 12.79 2.21 -22.88
N LYS A 406 12.81 1.66 -24.11
CA LYS A 406 11.58 1.32 -24.85
C LYS A 406 10.82 0.18 -24.15
N ARG A 407 11.52 -0.90 -23.79
CA ARG A 407 10.93 -2.06 -23.11
C ARG A 407 10.41 -1.69 -21.72
N PHE A 408 11.20 -0.94 -20.95
CA PHE A 408 10.77 -0.43 -19.64
C PHE A 408 9.46 0.36 -19.74
N ARG A 409 9.36 1.31 -20.68
CA ARG A 409 8.15 2.10 -20.91
C ARG A 409 6.96 1.25 -21.33
N LEU A 410 7.17 0.30 -22.27
CA LEU A 410 6.12 -0.60 -22.71
C LEU A 410 5.55 -1.41 -21.55
N PHE A 411 6.41 -2.04 -20.77
CA PHE A 411 5.97 -2.88 -19.65
C PHE A 411 5.48 -2.08 -18.44
N ALA A 412 5.88 -0.83 -18.30
CA ALA A 412 5.29 0.07 -17.31
C ALA A 412 3.80 0.37 -17.58
N LEU A 413 3.31 0.16 -18.79
CA LEU A 413 1.88 0.30 -19.13
C LEU A 413 1.05 -0.93 -18.72
N THR A 414 1.67 -2.06 -18.34
CA THR A 414 0.95 -3.28 -17.98
C THR A 414 -0.18 -3.06 -16.95
N PRO A 415 0.02 -2.33 -15.85
CA PRO A 415 -1.04 -2.15 -14.88
C PRO A 415 -2.07 -1.09 -15.29
N CYS A 416 -1.84 -0.34 -16.39
CA CYS A 416 -2.77 0.70 -16.84
C CYS A 416 -4.14 0.14 -17.27
N ILE A 417 -4.26 -1.17 -17.51
CA ILE A 417 -5.56 -1.85 -17.66
C ILE A 417 -6.47 -1.59 -16.45
N GLY A 418 -5.89 -1.33 -15.28
CA GLY A 418 -6.63 -0.94 -14.08
C GLY A 418 -7.40 0.38 -14.21
N PHE A 419 -7.14 1.20 -15.25
CA PHE A 419 -7.96 2.35 -15.61
C PHE A 419 -9.44 1.98 -15.81
N LEU A 420 -9.71 0.76 -16.26
CA LEU A 420 -11.07 0.24 -16.36
C LEU A 420 -11.81 0.24 -15.00
N GLY A 421 -11.09 0.30 -13.89
CA GLY A 421 -11.66 0.47 -12.54
C GLY A 421 -12.50 1.75 -12.36
N VAL A 422 -12.39 2.72 -13.29
CA VAL A 422 -13.31 3.87 -13.34
C VAL A 422 -14.76 3.42 -13.61
N VAL A 423 -14.95 2.37 -14.41
CA VAL A 423 -16.26 1.89 -14.89
C VAL A 423 -16.65 0.55 -14.27
N ILE A 424 -15.68 -0.35 -14.10
CA ILE A 424 -15.92 -1.75 -13.73
C ILE A 424 -15.16 -2.15 -12.47
N SER A 425 -15.72 -3.14 -11.77
CA SER A 425 -15.03 -3.88 -10.70
C SER A 425 -14.62 -5.25 -11.21
N LEU A 426 -13.43 -5.72 -10.77
CA LEU A 426 -12.91 -7.04 -11.17
C LEU A 426 -13.83 -8.18 -10.74
N PRO A 427 -13.91 -9.28 -11.55
CA PRO A 427 -14.56 -10.50 -11.15
C PRO A 427 -13.97 -11.05 -9.85
N MET A 428 -14.79 -11.61 -8.99
CA MET A 428 -14.37 -12.08 -7.66
C MET A 428 -13.22 -13.12 -7.72
N TRP A 429 -13.21 -13.97 -8.75
CA TRP A 429 -12.17 -15.00 -8.90
C TRP A 429 -10.77 -14.42 -9.14
N PHE A 430 -10.66 -13.27 -9.80
CA PHE A 430 -9.37 -12.68 -10.16
C PHE A 430 -8.61 -12.15 -8.92
N PRO A 431 -9.20 -11.32 -8.04
CA PRO A 431 -8.57 -10.94 -6.77
C PRO A 431 -8.29 -12.15 -5.86
N ILE A 432 -9.12 -13.21 -5.91
CA ILE A 432 -8.90 -14.41 -5.10
C ILE A 432 -7.58 -15.08 -5.50
N VAL A 433 -7.40 -15.38 -6.78
CA VAL A 433 -6.17 -16.05 -7.28
C VAL A 433 -4.93 -15.20 -7.01
N ALA A 434 -5.01 -13.92 -7.32
CA ALA A 434 -3.87 -13.04 -7.12
C ALA A 434 -3.53 -12.81 -5.63
N SER A 435 -4.56 -12.74 -4.77
CA SER A 435 -4.35 -12.66 -3.32
C SER A 435 -3.68 -13.93 -2.79
N ALA A 436 -4.09 -15.10 -3.28
CA ALA A 436 -3.46 -16.36 -2.92
C ALA A 436 -1.95 -16.34 -3.20
N VAL A 437 -1.56 -15.91 -4.41
CA VAL A 437 -0.14 -15.79 -4.78
C VAL A 437 0.58 -14.74 -3.93
N CYS A 438 0.02 -13.53 -3.81
CA CYS A 438 0.67 -12.43 -3.09
C CYS A 438 0.84 -12.74 -1.60
N PHE A 439 -0.19 -13.27 -0.94
CA PHE A 439 -0.12 -13.59 0.49
C PHE A 439 0.80 -14.77 0.78
N THR A 440 0.90 -15.75 -0.11
CA THR A 440 1.86 -16.85 0.04
C THR A 440 3.30 -16.36 -0.15
N MET A 441 3.53 -15.46 -1.11
CA MET A 441 4.87 -14.98 -1.43
C MET A 441 5.44 -13.99 -0.41
N LEU A 442 4.61 -13.25 0.33
CA LEU A 442 5.10 -12.23 1.26
C LEU A 442 5.93 -12.83 2.41
N PRO A 443 5.48 -13.83 3.19
CA PRO A 443 6.30 -14.50 4.20
C PRO A 443 7.57 -15.13 3.62
N ILE A 444 7.47 -15.72 2.44
CA ILE A 444 8.61 -16.34 1.75
C ILE A 444 9.65 -15.26 1.40
N ALA A 445 9.21 -14.10 0.91
CA ALA A 445 10.11 -12.98 0.62
C ALA A 445 10.81 -12.47 1.90
N TYR A 446 10.08 -12.32 3.01
CA TYR A 446 10.68 -11.97 4.32
C TYR A 446 11.74 -12.99 4.74
N PHE A 447 11.42 -14.27 4.63
CA PHE A 447 12.37 -15.34 4.95
C PHE A 447 13.63 -15.27 4.07
N ILE A 448 13.46 -15.12 2.76
CA ILE A 448 14.57 -15.03 1.80
C ILE A 448 15.47 -13.84 2.12
N PHE A 449 14.90 -12.66 2.39
CA PHE A 449 15.71 -11.47 2.68
C PHE A 449 16.43 -11.60 4.02
N MET A 450 15.80 -12.18 5.03
CA MET A 450 16.45 -12.51 6.30
C MET A 450 17.59 -13.53 6.09
N TYR A 451 17.35 -14.59 5.31
CA TYR A 451 18.36 -15.59 4.98
C TYR A 451 19.56 -14.97 4.25
N LEU A 452 19.31 -14.26 3.14
CA LEU A 452 20.37 -13.64 2.34
C LEU A 452 21.14 -12.56 3.14
N ASN A 453 20.46 -11.80 3.98
CA ASN A 453 21.09 -10.79 4.84
C ASN A 453 22.01 -11.42 5.93
N ASN A 454 21.86 -12.71 6.20
CA ASN A 454 22.69 -13.46 7.14
C ASN A 454 23.70 -14.41 6.46
N LYS A 455 23.65 -14.57 5.14
CA LYS A 455 24.52 -15.49 4.40
C LYS A 455 25.87 -14.87 4.12
N ARG A 456 26.89 -15.21 4.96
CA ARG A 456 28.23 -14.65 4.85
C ARG A 456 28.92 -14.97 3.51
N SER A 457 28.68 -16.14 2.93
CA SER A 457 29.19 -16.49 1.60
C SER A 457 28.65 -15.59 0.49
N TYR A 458 27.52 -14.89 0.71
CA TYR A 458 26.88 -14.04 -0.28
C TYR A 458 27.19 -12.54 -0.10
N ILE A 459 27.13 -12.02 1.12
CA ILE A 459 27.37 -10.59 1.40
C ILE A 459 28.63 -10.31 2.24
N GLY A 460 29.47 -11.31 2.48
CA GLY A 460 30.75 -11.16 3.15
C GLY A 460 30.65 -10.52 4.55
N ASP A 461 31.48 -9.52 4.78
CA ASP A 461 31.52 -8.77 6.04
C ASP A 461 30.34 -7.80 6.26
N ALA A 462 29.47 -7.61 5.27
CA ALA A 462 28.24 -6.85 5.43
C ALA A 462 27.19 -7.54 6.32
N VAL A 463 27.43 -8.80 6.67
CA VAL A 463 26.67 -9.48 7.76
C VAL A 463 26.96 -8.78 9.06
N GLY A 464 25.94 -8.25 9.70
CA GLY A 464 26.07 -7.56 11.01
C GLY A 464 26.74 -8.42 12.07
N LYS A 465 27.37 -7.81 13.08
CA LYS A 465 28.10 -8.49 14.17
C LYS A 465 27.48 -8.17 15.53
N GLY A 466 27.64 -9.09 16.46
CA GLY A 466 27.29 -8.91 17.87
C GLY A 466 25.78 -8.71 18.12
N TRP A 467 25.46 -8.04 19.24
CA TRP A 467 24.08 -7.85 19.69
C TRP A 467 23.19 -7.10 18.70
N LYS A 468 23.75 -6.17 17.92
CA LYS A 468 23.00 -5.42 16.88
C LYS A 468 22.42 -6.34 15.82
N ARG A 469 23.20 -7.39 15.41
CA ARG A 469 22.70 -8.42 14.48
C ARG A 469 21.59 -9.25 15.14
N ALA A 470 21.78 -9.63 16.40
CA ALA A 470 20.77 -10.42 17.12
C ALA A 470 19.44 -9.66 17.23
N VAL A 471 19.46 -8.41 17.66
CA VAL A 471 18.26 -7.56 17.76
C VAL A 471 17.60 -7.38 16.39
N PHE A 472 18.38 -7.09 15.35
CA PHE A 472 17.86 -6.94 13.99
C PHE A 472 17.17 -8.20 13.49
N ASN A 473 17.76 -9.37 13.73
CA ASN A 473 17.18 -10.66 13.34
C ASN A 473 15.95 -11.03 14.18
N ILE A 474 15.91 -10.68 15.47
CA ILE A 474 14.71 -10.85 16.30
C ILE A 474 13.55 -10.03 15.73
N ILE A 475 13.79 -8.76 15.39
CA ILE A 475 12.75 -7.91 14.79
C ILE A 475 12.27 -8.49 13.45
N LEU A 476 13.18 -8.93 12.57
CA LEU A 476 12.81 -9.58 11.31
C LEU A 476 12.05 -10.89 11.53
N GLY A 477 12.45 -11.69 12.53
CA GLY A 477 11.76 -12.92 12.90
C GLY A 477 10.33 -12.66 13.37
N LEU A 478 10.14 -11.65 14.22
CA LEU A 478 8.80 -11.21 14.63
C LEU A 478 7.96 -10.75 13.44
N ALA A 479 8.54 -9.93 12.56
CA ALA A 479 7.87 -9.48 11.34
C ALA A 479 7.46 -10.67 10.44
N LEU A 480 8.32 -11.67 10.29
CA LEU A 480 8.04 -12.91 9.55
C LEU A 480 6.88 -13.68 10.19
N ILE A 481 6.86 -13.84 11.52
CA ILE A 481 5.76 -14.51 12.24
C ILE A 481 4.44 -13.79 11.99
N PHE A 482 4.41 -12.45 12.13
CA PHE A 482 3.21 -11.66 11.84
C PHE A 482 2.79 -11.78 10.38
N ALA A 483 3.73 -11.79 9.43
CA ALA A 483 3.44 -12.01 8.02
C ALA A 483 2.83 -13.39 7.77
N CYS A 484 3.35 -14.45 8.39
CA CYS A 484 2.80 -15.81 8.30
C CYS A 484 1.37 -15.89 8.84
N ILE A 485 1.12 -15.31 10.03
CA ILE A 485 -0.22 -15.28 10.64
C ILE A 485 -1.19 -14.49 9.77
N GLY A 486 -0.78 -13.29 9.33
CA GLY A 486 -1.58 -12.43 8.47
C GLY A 486 -1.92 -13.09 7.13
N SER A 487 -0.91 -13.69 6.49
CA SER A 487 -1.08 -14.40 5.23
C SER A 487 -1.99 -15.61 5.37
N GLY A 488 -1.82 -16.44 6.41
CA GLY A 488 -2.67 -17.59 6.68
C GLY A 488 -4.14 -17.21 6.87
N LYS A 489 -4.42 -16.18 7.67
CA LYS A 489 -5.80 -15.67 7.86
C LYS A 489 -6.36 -15.02 6.60
N SER A 490 -5.56 -14.26 5.86
CA SER A 490 -5.99 -13.64 4.61
C SER A 490 -6.28 -14.68 3.52
N ILE A 491 -5.48 -15.73 3.41
CA ILE A 491 -5.74 -16.85 2.50
C ILE A 491 -7.04 -17.56 2.91
N LYS A 492 -7.22 -17.82 4.22
CA LYS A 492 -8.46 -18.43 4.71
C LYS A 492 -9.67 -17.57 4.32
N SER A 493 -9.72 -16.30 4.72
CA SER A 493 -10.91 -15.44 4.52
C SER A 493 -11.15 -15.04 3.05
N ASN A 494 -10.09 -14.81 2.28
CA ASN A 494 -10.22 -14.29 0.91
C ASN A 494 -10.20 -15.39 -0.16
N VAL A 495 -9.75 -16.59 0.17
CA VAL A 495 -9.65 -17.72 -0.77
C VAL A 495 -10.52 -18.89 -0.29
N ILE A 496 -10.20 -19.48 0.86
CA ILE A 496 -10.84 -20.72 1.31
C ILE A 496 -12.31 -20.50 1.63
N ASP A 497 -12.65 -19.49 2.45
CA ASP A 497 -14.04 -19.23 2.88
C ASP A 497 -14.93 -18.76 1.71
N LYS A 498 -14.35 -18.15 0.67
CA LYS A 498 -15.10 -17.73 -0.53
C LYS A 498 -15.29 -18.86 -1.55
N LEU A 499 -14.44 -19.86 -1.53
CA LEU A 499 -14.54 -21.05 -2.39
C LEU A 499 -15.30 -22.19 -1.70
N ALA A 500 -15.47 -22.13 -0.37
CA ALA A 500 -16.26 -23.10 0.38
C ALA A 500 -17.73 -23.01 -0.01
N PRO A 501 -18.44 -24.14 -0.16
CA PRO A 501 -19.89 -24.12 -0.38
C PRO A 501 -20.58 -23.37 0.78
N PRO A 502 -21.72 -22.69 0.52
CA PRO A 502 -22.47 -22.01 1.56
C PRO A 502 -22.75 -22.99 2.71
N LYS A 503 -22.39 -22.60 3.94
CA LYS A 503 -22.79 -23.39 5.12
C LYS A 503 -24.31 -23.52 5.08
N ALA A 504 -24.82 -24.77 5.15
CA ALA A 504 -26.23 -25.00 5.37
C ALA A 504 -26.69 -24.15 6.58
N PRO A 505 -27.84 -23.46 6.49
CA PRO A 505 -28.36 -22.73 7.63
C PRO A 505 -28.37 -23.69 8.82
N ALA A 506 -27.83 -23.22 9.95
CA ALA A 506 -27.91 -23.99 11.20
C ALA A 506 -29.39 -24.32 11.39
N ALA A 507 -29.70 -25.63 11.52
CA ALA A 507 -31.07 -26.04 11.78
C ALA A 507 -31.54 -25.24 13.01
N GLU A 508 -32.55 -24.39 12.82
CA GLU A 508 -33.24 -23.75 13.94
C GLU A 508 -33.63 -24.89 14.87
N THR A 509 -33.06 -24.92 16.05
CA THR A 509 -33.55 -25.81 17.11
C THR A 509 -34.96 -25.40 17.40
N VAL A 510 -35.90 -26.10 16.79
CA VAL A 510 -37.31 -25.95 17.14
C VAL A 510 -37.40 -26.16 18.64
N PRO A 511 -37.89 -25.20 19.42
CA PRO A 511 -38.09 -25.41 20.85
C PRO A 511 -38.96 -26.65 21.02
N ALA A 512 -38.51 -27.58 21.88
CA ALA A 512 -39.33 -28.77 22.22
C ALA A 512 -40.73 -28.31 22.63
N PRO A 513 -41.79 -28.96 22.14
CA PRO A 513 -43.15 -28.63 22.52
C PRO A 513 -43.27 -28.69 24.05
N ALA A 514 -43.81 -27.63 24.66
CA ALA A 514 -44.06 -27.58 26.08
C ALA A 514 -44.89 -28.82 26.47
N VAL A 515 -44.37 -29.62 27.41
CA VAL A 515 -45.10 -30.73 28.03
C VAL A 515 -46.28 -30.13 28.76
N PRO A 516 -47.55 -30.55 28.51
CA PRO A 516 -48.71 -30.03 29.22
C PRO A 516 -48.56 -30.38 30.72
N GLU A 517 -48.65 -29.37 31.57
CA GLU A 517 -48.74 -29.57 33.04
C GLU A 517 -50.01 -30.43 33.31
N THR A 518 -49.81 -31.60 33.90
CA THR A 518 -50.89 -32.42 34.45
C THR A 518 -51.58 -31.67 35.61
N PRO A 519 -52.90 -31.51 35.59
CA PRO A 519 -53.58 -30.86 36.73
C PRO A 519 -53.41 -31.70 37.99
N ALA A 520 -53.03 -31.01 39.08
CA ALA A 520 -52.99 -31.64 40.39
C ALA A 520 -54.38 -32.17 40.76
N LEU A 521 -54.46 -33.45 41.04
CA LEU A 521 -55.63 -34.12 41.64
C LEU A 521 -55.66 -33.70 43.12
N ASP A 522 -56.67 -32.87 43.46
CA ASP A 522 -57.05 -32.68 44.85
C ASP A 522 -57.46 -34.01 45.47
N ALA A 523 -56.78 -34.42 46.55
CA ALA A 523 -57.14 -35.55 47.35
C ALA A 523 -57.97 -35.06 48.59
N PRO A 524 -58.94 -35.83 49.08
CA PRO A 524 -59.97 -35.46 49.99
C PRO A 524 -59.51 -35.14 51.43
#